data_849ff1eaf159a047feb1e31ff11c1426
#
_entry.id   849ff1eaf159a047feb1e31ff11c1426
#
_cell.length_a   1.000
_cell.length_b   1.000
_cell.length_c   1.000
_cell.angle_alpha   90.00
_cell.angle_beta   90.00
_cell.angle_gamma   90.00
#
_symmetry.space_group_name_H-M   'P 1'
#
loop_
_entity.id
_entity.type
_entity.pdbx_description
1 polymer ?
#
loop_
_entity_poly.entity_id
_entity_poly.type
_entity_poly.pdbx_seq_one_letter_code
_entity_poly.pdbx_strand_id
1 'polypeptide(L)'
;MKKNKICLVLISCLLLLSCNKKEDVFPIEKRYWTVEDYEDVIREIKFGVDAEEHTPKLSDPETKAIVEKLTDEENFKVVLEDNQLGLKHKNEVAQGFFNAWENMMGIYNVTDRQDKYIYEIEHINCYKFGLGLQLRYFKLGNDEIIENADDKNDSSTTNNVNSNINALVGNYENYLDEINDENAFSQNGLNAYAEGIDKYFSELIKLYPDADYSGLKTKIELMLKKAKSPSIITSLNKIKSLIPAEKTV
;
A
#
# COMPACT_ATOMS: atom_id res chain seq x y z
N MET A 1 23.09 -54.10 -36.39
CA MET A 1 21.97 -53.58 -35.65
C MET A 1 22.34 -53.22 -34.20
N LYS A 2 23.37 -52.40 -33.93
CA LYS A 2 23.75 -51.97 -32.54
C LYS A 2 23.91 -50.44 -32.36
N LYS A 3 23.76 -49.66 -33.43
CA LYS A 3 23.95 -48.17 -33.33
C LYS A 3 22.70 -47.38 -32.94
N ASN A 4 21.49 -47.92 -33.03
CA ASN A 4 20.25 -47.17 -32.79
C ASN A 4 19.80 -47.16 -31.31
N LYS A 5 20.38 -48.00 -30.44
CA LYS A 5 20.00 -48.04 -29.01
C LYS A 5 20.69 -46.96 -28.16
N ILE A 6 21.87 -46.50 -28.59
CA ILE A 6 22.63 -45.46 -27.85
C ILE A 6 22.01 -44.09 -28.06
N CYS A 7 21.45 -43.82 -29.25
CA CYS A 7 20.78 -42.53 -29.52
C CYS A 7 19.49 -42.34 -28.70
N LEU A 8 18.75 -43.45 -28.48
CA LEU A 8 17.47 -43.36 -27.71
C LEU A 8 17.69 -43.11 -26.23
N VAL A 9 18.77 -43.61 -25.64
CA VAL A 9 19.13 -43.38 -24.25
C VAL A 9 19.61 -41.92 -24.01
N LEU A 10 20.36 -41.35 -24.97
CA LEU A 10 20.82 -39.97 -24.91
C LEU A 10 19.65 -38.96 -25.02
N ILE A 11 18.66 -39.25 -25.85
CA ILE A 11 17.44 -38.40 -25.97
C ILE A 11 16.59 -38.51 -24.70
N SER A 12 16.49 -39.68 -24.08
CA SER A 12 15.78 -39.87 -22.80
C SER A 12 16.46 -39.16 -21.65
N CYS A 13 17.80 -39.09 -21.61
CA CYS A 13 18.52 -38.33 -20.58
C CYS A 13 18.41 -36.78 -20.78
N LEU A 14 18.30 -36.32 -22.03
CA LEU A 14 18.08 -34.90 -22.33
C LEU A 14 16.66 -34.41 -21.94
N LEU A 15 15.67 -35.29 -21.98
CA LEU A 15 14.31 -35.00 -21.54
C LEU A 15 14.17 -34.99 -20.01
N LEU A 16 15.08 -35.66 -19.28
CA LEU A 16 15.10 -35.64 -17.82
C LEU A 16 15.88 -34.43 -17.25
N LEU A 17 16.65 -33.71 -18.07
CA LEU A 17 17.31 -32.46 -17.72
C LEU A 17 16.43 -31.21 -18.00
N SER A 18 15.23 -31.39 -18.57
CA SER A 18 14.14 -30.42 -18.56
C SER A 18 13.45 -30.43 -17.18
N CYS A 19 14.28 -30.55 -16.14
CA CYS A 19 13.84 -30.52 -14.77
C CYS A 19 13.49 -29.07 -14.40
N ASN A 20 12.25 -28.87 -14.14
CA ASN A 20 11.75 -28.04 -13.04
C ASN A 20 12.73 -26.94 -12.59
N LYS A 21 12.91 -25.87 -13.36
CA LYS A 21 12.89 -24.60 -12.70
C LYS A 21 11.51 -24.56 -12.01
N LYS A 22 11.44 -24.76 -10.70
CA LYS A 22 10.39 -24.13 -9.92
C LYS A 22 10.35 -22.72 -10.47
N GLU A 23 9.28 -22.36 -11.18
CA GLU A 23 9.04 -20.96 -11.50
C GLU A 23 9.19 -20.27 -10.16
N ASP A 24 10.04 -19.26 -10.10
CA ASP A 24 10.22 -18.49 -8.87
C ASP A 24 8.85 -17.93 -8.55
N VAL A 25 8.20 -18.50 -7.56
CA VAL A 25 6.86 -18.12 -7.10
C VAL A 25 6.82 -16.62 -6.79
N PHE A 26 7.98 -16.07 -6.44
CA PHE A 26 8.17 -14.65 -6.17
C PHE A 26 9.02 -14.03 -7.28
N PRO A 27 8.41 -13.23 -8.19
CA PRO A 27 9.11 -12.64 -9.34
C PRO A 27 9.99 -11.45 -8.94
N ILE A 28 10.93 -11.65 -8.02
CA ILE A 28 11.79 -10.60 -7.40
C ILE A 28 12.61 -9.87 -8.46
N GLU A 29 13.03 -10.58 -9.52
CA GLU A 29 13.83 -10.02 -10.62
C GLU A 29 13.04 -9.04 -11.52
N LYS A 30 11.70 -9.05 -11.48
CA LYS A 30 10.91 -8.06 -12.20
C LYS A 30 11.15 -6.68 -11.61
N ARG A 31 11.33 -5.69 -12.48
CA ARG A 31 11.50 -4.30 -12.05
C ARG A 31 10.25 -3.80 -11.33
N TYR A 32 9.06 -4.10 -11.85
CA TYR A 32 7.76 -3.75 -11.26
C TYR A 32 6.88 -4.98 -11.21
N TRP A 33 6.05 -5.08 -10.19
CA TRP A 33 5.01 -6.09 -10.10
C TRP A 33 3.69 -5.55 -10.63
N THR A 34 3.01 -6.36 -11.45
CA THR A 34 1.65 -6.08 -11.91
C THR A 34 0.63 -6.48 -10.83
N VAL A 35 -0.66 -6.22 -11.07
CA VAL A 35 -1.74 -6.68 -10.20
C VAL A 35 -1.75 -8.20 -10.09
N GLU A 36 -1.54 -8.91 -11.22
CA GLU A 36 -1.48 -10.38 -11.24
C GLU A 36 -0.30 -10.91 -10.42
N ASP A 37 0.87 -10.27 -10.50
CA ASP A 37 2.02 -10.64 -9.68
C ASP A 37 1.70 -10.50 -8.18
N TYR A 38 1.00 -9.42 -7.80
CA TYR A 38 0.56 -9.23 -6.41
C TYR A 38 -0.42 -10.30 -5.95
N GLU A 39 -1.42 -10.62 -6.78
CA GLU A 39 -2.41 -11.66 -6.46
C GLU A 39 -1.75 -13.03 -6.29
N ASP A 40 -0.82 -13.40 -7.17
CA ASP A 40 -0.08 -14.66 -7.12
C ASP A 40 0.82 -14.74 -5.89
N VAL A 41 1.59 -13.69 -5.61
CA VAL A 41 2.48 -13.61 -4.45
C VAL A 41 1.70 -13.65 -3.13
N ILE A 42 0.62 -12.86 -3.01
CA ILE A 42 -0.22 -12.84 -1.82
C ILE A 42 -0.88 -14.20 -1.60
N ARG A 43 -1.36 -14.85 -2.67
CA ARG A 43 -1.94 -16.20 -2.60
C ARG A 43 -0.92 -17.21 -2.09
N GLU A 44 0.33 -17.17 -2.59
CA GLU A 44 1.38 -18.08 -2.15
C GLU A 44 1.74 -17.85 -0.68
N ILE A 45 1.87 -16.60 -0.23
CA ILE A 45 2.15 -16.29 1.17
C ILE A 45 1.03 -16.77 2.09
N LYS A 46 -0.24 -16.67 1.68
CA LYS A 46 -1.39 -17.04 2.52
C LYS A 46 -1.73 -18.53 2.50
N PHE A 47 -1.51 -19.20 1.39
CA PHE A 47 -2.05 -20.54 1.11
C PHE A 47 -1.01 -21.50 0.51
N GLY A 48 0.23 -21.05 0.30
CA GLY A 48 1.32 -21.90 -0.18
C GLY A 48 1.70 -23.00 0.81
N VAL A 49 2.50 -23.93 0.36
CA VAL A 49 3.08 -24.94 1.23
C VAL A 49 3.98 -24.25 2.24
N ASP A 50 3.78 -24.51 3.53
CA ASP A 50 4.50 -23.87 4.64
C ASP A 50 4.17 -22.38 4.89
N ALA A 51 3.00 -21.88 4.45
CA ALA A 51 2.59 -20.48 4.60
C ALA A 51 2.67 -19.98 6.06
N GLU A 52 2.33 -20.80 7.04
CA GLU A 52 2.38 -20.43 8.47
C GLU A 52 3.80 -20.25 8.99
N GLU A 53 4.78 -20.97 8.41
CA GLU A 53 6.18 -20.94 8.87
C GLU A 53 7.02 -19.90 8.12
N HIS A 54 6.57 -19.42 6.96
CA HIS A 54 7.38 -18.64 6.02
C HIS A 54 6.80 -17.28 5.63
N THR A 55 6.02 -16.64 6.51
CA THR A 55 5.61 -15.26 6.27
C THR A 55 6.84 -14.36 6.08
N PRO A 56 6.99 -13.68 4.92
CA PRO A 56 8.16 -12.86 4.63
C PRO A 56 8.37 -11.75 5.67
N LYS A 57 9.63 -11.49 6.04
CA LYS A 57 10.03 -10.50 7.03
C LYS A 57 11.18 -9.64 6.53
N LEU A 58 11.19 -8.36 6.89
CA LEU A 58 12.32 -7.46 6.63
C LEU A 58 13.59 -7.85 7.39
N SER A 59 13.43 -8.50 8.53
CA SER A 59 14.54 -8.98 9.36
C SER A 59 15.19 -10.26 8.82
N ASP A 60 14.56 -10.93 7.87
CA ASP A 60 15.05 -12.17 7.26
C ASP A 60 15.69 -11.87 5.89
N PRO A 61 17.02 -12.08 5.73
CA PRO A 61 17.72 -11.79 4.47
C PRO A 61 17.18 -12.56 3.25
N GLU A 62 16.55 -13.75 3.45
CA GLU A 62 16.04 -14.58 2.37
C GLU A 62 14.69 -14.06 1.86
N THR A 63 13.88 -13.46 2.72
CA THR A 63 12.52 -13.02 2.40
C THR A 63 12.35 -11.49 2.35
N LYS A 64 13.35 -10.74 2.81
CA LYS A 64 13.33 -9.27 2.84
C LYS A 64 12.95 -8.65 1.50
N ALA A 65 13.52 -9.16 0.41
CA ALA A 65 13.28 -8.63 -0.94
C ALA A 65 11.80 -8.76 -1.35
N ILE A 66 11.08 -9.78 -0.86
CA ILE A 66 9.65 -9.97 -1.11
C ILE A 66 8.86 -8.84 -0.45
N VAL A 67 9.17 -8.51 0.82
CA VAL A 67 8.48 -7.43 1.56
C VAL A 67 8.76 -6.07 0.92
N GLU A 68 10.02 -5.82 0.55
CA GLU A 68 10.39 -4.58 -0.13
C GLU A 68 9.63 -4.40 -1.45
N LYS A 69 9.46 -5.49 -2.22
CA LYS A 69 8.66 -5.47 -3.46
C LYS A 69 7.18 -5.30 -3.19
N LEU A 70 6.60 -5.99 -2.21
CA LEU A 70 5.19 -5.84 -1.84
C LEU A 70 4.82 -4.40 -1.43
N THR A 71 5.76 -3.66 -0.86
CA THR A 71 5.52 -2.30 -0.35
C THR A 71 6.16 -1.21 -1.20
N ASP A 72 6.65 -1.55 -2.41
CA ASP A 72 7.24 -0.60 -3.35
C ASP A 72 6.13 0.14 -4.13
N GLU A 73 5.95 1.42 -3.86
CA GLU A 73 4.98 2.27 -4.55
C GLU A 73 5.22 2.40 -6.06
N GLU A 74 6.45 2.16 -6.53
CA GLU A 74 6.76 2.21 -7.96
C GLU A 74 5.96 1.19 -8.76
N ASN A 75 5.52 0.09 -8.14
CA ASN A 75 4.70 -0.92 -8.79
C ASN A 75 3.38 -0.35 -9.34
N PHE A 76 2.70 0.50 -8.60
CA PHE A 76 1.48 1.14 -9.08
C PHE A 76 1.75 2.48 -9.79
N LYS A 77 2.75 3.25 -9.35
CA LYS A 77 3.06 4.56 -9.94
C LYS A 77 3.40 4.48 -11.41
N VAL A 78 4.15 3.45 -11.83
CA VAL A 78 4.56 3.26 -13.22
C VAL A 78 3.37 3.24 -14.20
N VAL A 79 2.20 2.79 -13.75
CA VAL A 79 0.97 2.79 -14.54
C VAL A 79 0.10 4.01 -14.24
N LEU A 80 -0.16 4.30 -12.95
CA LEU A 80 -1.13 5.33 -12.57
C LEU A 80 -0.66 6.75 -12.90
N GLU A 81 0.64 6.99 -12.92
CA GLU A 81 1.22 8.29 -13.24
C GLU A 81 1.66 8.42 -14.72
N ASP A 82 1.52 7.34 -15.54
CA ASP A 82 1.83 7.41 -16.97
C ASP A 82 0.79 8.23 -17.73
N ASN A 83 1.23 9.38 -18.27
CA ASN A 83 0.37 10.29 -19.02
C ASN A 83 -0.06 9.78 -20.40
N GLN A 84 0.49 8.67 -20.87
CA GLN A 84 0.13 8.07 -22.16
C GLN A 84 -1.04 7.08 -22.02
N LEU A 85 -1.33 6.61 -20.80
CA LEU A 85 -2.41 5.68 -20.55
C LEU A 85 -3.73 6.40 -20.30
N GLY A 86 -4.81 5.83 -20.86
CA GLY A 86 -6.17 6.33 -20.68
C GLY A 86 -6.67 6.18 -19.23
N LEU A 87 -7.53 7.11 -18.80
CA LEU A 87 -8.04 7.17 -17.43
C LEU A 87 -8.75 5.90 -17.01
N LYS A 88 -9.58 5.32 -17.88
CA LYS A 88 -10.29 4.06 -17.60
C LYS A 88 -9.32 2.93 -17.26
N HIS A 89 -8.24 2.75 -18.05
CA HIS A 89 -7.26 1.71 -17.79
C HIS A 89 -6.53 1.94 -16.45
N LYS A 90 -6.16 3.18 -16.14
CA LYS A 90 -5.57 3.53 -14.84
C LYS A 90 -6.49 3.20 -13.68
N ASN A 91 -7.78 3.49 -13.79
CA ASN A 91 -8.76 3.18 -12.76
C ASN A 91 -8.91 1.65 -12.54
N GLU A 92 -8.94 0.87 -13.62
CA GLU A 92 -8.98 -0.60 -13.53
C GLU A 92 -7.75 -1.14 -12.80
N VAL A 93 -6.55 -0.65 -13.13
CA VAL A 93 -5.30 -1.05 -12.47
C VAL A 93 -5.26 -0.57 -11.02
N ALA A 94 -5.70 0.66 -10.74
CA ALA A 94 -5.76 1.20 -9.37
C ALA A 94 -6.70 0.37 -8.48
N GLN A 95 -7.86 -0.05 -9.00
CA GLN A 95 -8.79 -0.93 -8.30
C GLN A 95 -8.16 -2.30 -8.02
N GLY A 96 -7.42 -2.86 -8.98
CA GLY A 96 -6.71 -4.13 -8.79
C GLY A 96 -5.68 -4.03 -7.66
N PHE A 97 -4.84 -3.00 -7.66
CA PHE A 97 -3.88 -2.76 -6.57
C PHE A 97 -4.57 -2.49 -5.22
N PHE A 98 -5.72 -1.81 -5.21
CA PHE A 98 -6.47 -1.57 -3.98
C PHE A 98 -6.97 -2.89 -3.37
N ASN A 99 -7.56 -3.77 -4.18
CA ASN A 99 -8.01 -5.09 -3.74
C ASN A 99 -6.82 -5.97 -3.26
N ALA A 100 -5.68 -5.91 -3.97
CA ALA A 100 -4.47 -6.61 -3.57
C ALA A 100 -3.93 -6.10 -2.22
N TRP A 101 -3.93 -4.78 -2.02
CA TRP A 101 -3.52 -4.15 -0.75
C TRP A 101 -4.38 -4.59 0.44
N GLU A 102 -5.71 -4.64 0.29
CA GLU A 102 -6.59 -5.15 1.35
C GLU A 102 -6.23 -6.58 1.76
N ASN A 103 -5.92 -7.42 0.78
CA ASN A 103 -5.46 -8.79 1.03
C ASN A 103 -4.07 -8.84 1.69
N MET A 104 -3.15 -7.97 1.29
CA MET A 104 -1.81 -7.85 1.84
C MET A 104 -1.84 -7.41 3.31
N MET A 105 -2.71 -6.48 3.67
CA MET A 105 -2.93 -6.06 5.07
C MET A 105 -3.26 -7.25 5.97
N GLY A 106 -4.02 -8.23 5.46
CA GLY A 106 -4.37 -9.43 6.20
C GLY A 106 -3.19 -10.36 6.53
N ILE A 107 -2.08 -10.30 5.76
CA ILE A 107 -0.87 -11.11 6.00
C ILE A 107 -0.19 -10.66 7.29
N TYR A 108 -0.01 -9.34 7.45
CA TYR A 108 0.78 -8.75 8.53
C TYR A 108 -0.04 -8.25 9.71
N ASN A 109 -1.36 -8.49 9.70
CA ASN A 109 -2.26 -8.13 10.80
C ASN A 109 -2.31 -9.20 11.91
N VAL A 110 -1.39 -10.16 11.89
CA VAL A 110 -1.26 -11.16 12.94
C VAL A 110 -0.54 -10.52 14.13
N THR A 111 -1.34 -10.05 15.09
CA THR A 111 -0.83 -9.41 16.29
C THR A 111 -1.16 -10.24 17.49
N ASP A 112 -0.17 -10.66 18.24
CA ASP A 112 -0.35 -10.93 19.67
C ASP A 112 -0.21 -9.59 20.38
N ARG A 113 -1.34 -8.95 20.68
CA ARG A 113 -1.37 -7.62 21.33
C ARG A 113 -0.93 -7.65 22.79
N GLN A 114 -0.63 -8.81 23.34
CA GLN A 114 -0.06 -8.92 24.68
C GLN A 114 1.44 -8.61 24.66
N ASP A 115 2.07 -8.94 23.52
CA ASP A 115 3.46 -8.65 23.30
C ASP A 115 3.62 -7.79 22.06
N LYS A 116 4.41 -7.10 21.66
CA LYS A 116 4.65 -6.23 20.48
C LYS A 116 4.33 -6.94 19.17
N TYR A 117 3.93 -6.21 18.17
CA TYR A 117 3.74 -6.71 16.81
C TYR A 117 4.94 -7.53 16.34
N ILE A 118 4.71 -8.78 15.94
CA ILE A 118 5.76 -9.64 15.37
C ILE A 118 6.23 -9.08 14.01
N TYR A 119 5.32 -8.47 13.24
CA TYR A 119 5.55 -7.92 11.91
C TYR A 119 5.29 -6.41 11.88
N GLU A 120 5.75 -5.71 12.90
CA GLU A 120 5.45 -4.29 13.12
C GLU A 120 5.80 -3.41 11.91
N ILE A 121 7.00 -3.54 11.40
CA ILE A 121 7.50 -2.69 10.30
C ILE A 121 6.88 -3.07 8.97
N GLU A 122 6.68 -4.36 8.72
CA GLU A 122 5.98 -4.88 7.55
C GLU A 122 4.55 -4.35 7.49
N HIS A 123 3.83 -4.43 8.59
CA HIS A 123 2.47 -3.90 8.73
C HIS A 123 2.41 -2.39 8.47
N ILE A 124 3.31 -1.62 9.09
CA ILE A 124 3.40 -0.17 8.87
C ILE A 124 3.72 0.17 7.42
N ASN A 125 4.62 -0.58 6.78
CA ASN A 125 4.95 -0.38 5.36
C ASN A 125 3.76 -0.69 4.45
N CYS A 126 2.97 -1.72 4.76
CA CYS A 126 1.71 -2.00 4.06
C CYS A 126 0.71 -0.84 4.20
N TYR A 127 0.57 -0.25 5.39
CA TYR A 127 -0.24 0.95 5.58
C TYR A 127 0.27 2.15 4.77
N LYS A 128 1.58 2.40 4.80
CA LYS A 128 2.21 3.48 4.03
C LYS A 128 1.97 3.31 2.53
N PHE A 129 2.15 2.09 2.00
CA PHE A 129 1.82 1.74 0.63
C PHE A 129 0.33 2.05 0.32
N GLY A 130 -0.58 1.64 1.20
CA GLY A 130 -2.01 1.91 1.06
C GLY A 130 -2.36 3.39 1.06
N LEU A 131 -1.73 4.21 1.90
CA LEU A 131 -1.92 5.67 1.88
C LEU A 131 -1.49 6.28 0.54
N GLY A 132 -0.32 5.88 0.03
CA GLY A 132 0.17 6.32 -1.27
C GLY A 132 -0.72 5.90 -2.43
N LEU A 133 -1.22 4.66 -2.40
CA LEU A 133 -2.16 4.12 -3.39
C LEU A 133 -3.50 4.87 -3.36
N GLN A 134 -4.08 5.09 -2.17
CA GLN A 134 -5.37 5.76 -2.00
C GLN A 134 -5.36 7.18 -2.55
N LEU A 135 -4.27 7.94 -2.37
CA LEU A 135 -4.14 9.27 -2.98
C LEU A 135 -4.36 9.22 -4.50
N ARG A 136 -3.76 8.24 -5.18
CA ARG A 136 -3.88 8.08 -6.63
C ARG A 136 -5.23 7.54 -7.05
N TYR A 137 -5.71 6.52 -6.33
CA TYR A 137 -7.01 5.91 -6.59
C TYR A 137 -8.16 6.93 -6.52
N PHE A 138 -8.24 7.70 -5.44
CA PHE A 138 -9.27 8.72 -5.28
C PHE A 138 -9.11 9.88 -6.25
N LYS A 139 -7.86 10.27 -6.56
CA LYS A 139 -7.60 11.28 -7.59
C LYS A 139 -8.11 10.83 -8.97
N LEU A 140 -7.78 9.61 -9.39
CA LEU A 140 -8.24 9.05 -10.66
C LEU A 140 -9.76 8.92 -10.71
N GLY A 141 -10.41 8.50 -9.61
CA GLY A 141 -11.87 8.48 -9.51
C GLY A 141 -12.49 9.87 -9.64
N ASN A 142 -11.90 10.88 -9.03
CA ASN A 142 -12.36 12.27 -9.19
C ASN A 142 -12.16 12.78 -10.63
N ASP A 143 -11.02 12.47 -11.26
CA ASP A 143 -10.75 12.82 -12.65
C ASP A 143 -11.79 12.18 -13.59
N GLU A 144 -12.20 10.93 -13.33
CA GLU A 144 -13.22 10.22 -14.11
C GLU A 144 -14.62 10.82 -13.90
N ILE A 145 -14.99 11.20 -12.68
CA ILE A 145 -16.26 11.90 -12.41
C ILE A 145 -16.32 13.21 -13.21
N ILE A 146 -15.21 13.97 -13.22
CA ILE A 146 -15.12 15.25 -13.93
C ILE A 146 -15.13 15.04 -15.46
N GLU A 147 -14.44 14.01 -15.95
CA GLU A 147 -14.38 13.73 -17.40
C GLU A 147 -15.73 13.31 -17.97
N ASN A 148 -16.50 12.51 -17.21
CA ASN A 148 -17.80 11.99 -17.62
C ASN A 148 -18.98 12.94 -17.33
N ALA A 149 -18.74 14.09 -16.68
CA ALA A 149 -19.79 15.06 -16.40
C ALA A 149 -20.20 15.85 -17.64
N ASP A 150 -21.50 15.97 -17.87
CA ASP A 150 -22.05 16.86 -18.93
C ASP A 150 -21.73 18.32 -18.64
N ASP A 151 -21.80 18.75 -17.39
CA ASP A 151 -21.34 20.05 -16.90
C ASP A 151 -20.38 19.83 -15.70
N LYS A 152 -19.11 20.20 -15.90
CA LYS A 152 -18.07 20.05 -14.86
C LYS A 152 -18.30 20.93 -13.63
N ASN A 153 -19.11 21.96 -13.76
CA ASN A 153 -19.45 22.89 -12.68
C ASN A 153 -20.82 22.61 -12.06
N ASP A 154 -21.47 21.53 -12.50
CA ASP A 154 -22.72 21.10 -11.88
C ASP A 154 -22.53 20.75 -10.40
N SER A 155 -23.54 21.11 -9.59
CA SER A 155 -23.57 20.86 -8.15
C SER A 155 -23.45 19.36 -7.82
N SER A 156 -24.00 18.49 -8.66
CA SER A 156 -23.93 17.03 -8.50
C SER A 156 -22.49 16.54 -8.67
N THR A 157 -21.80 16.97 -9.72
CA THR A 157 -20.39 16.65 -9.97
C THR A 157 -19.50 17.12 -8.83
N THR A 158 -19.68 18.38 -8.40
CA THR A 158 -18.95 18.95 -7.27
C THR A 158 -19.19 18.16 -5.96
N ASN A 159 -20.44 17.79 -5.68
CA ASN A 159 -20.79 17.03 -4.48
C ASN A 159 -20.17 15.61 -4.52
N ASN A 160 -20.15 14.94 -5.66
CA ASN A 160 -19.55 13.61 -5.79
C ASN A 160 -18.03 13.66 -5.56
N VAL A 161 -17.34 14.64 -6.15
CA VAL A 161 -15.91 14.85 -5.93
C VAL A 161 -15.61 15.16 -4.46
N ASN A 162 -16.38 16.05 -3.83
CA ASN A 162 -16.21 16.37 -2.41
C ASN A 162 -16.48 15.17 -1.51
N SER A 163 -17.47 14.34 -1.83
CA SER A 163 -17.77 13.10 -1.09
C SER A 163 -16.58 12.13 -1.13
N ASN A 164 -15.96 11.96 -2.31
CA ASN A 164 -14.77 11.14 -2.45
C ASN A 164 -13.58 11.70 -1.66
N ILE A 165 -13.36 13.01 -1.70
CA ILE A 165 -12.29 13.65 -0.93
C ILE A 165 -12.51 13.45 0.57
N ASN A 166 -13.73 13.64 1.06
CA ASN A 166 -14.06 13.44 2.47
C ASN A 166 -13.87 11.96 2.89
N ALA A 167 -14.20 11.00 2.03
CA ALA A 167 -13.92 9.59 2.28
C ALA A 167 -12.41 9.31 2.38
N LEU A 168 -11.61 9.91 1.50
CA LEU A 168 -10.15 9.80 1.57
C LEU A 168 -9.60 10.42 2.87
N VAL A 169 -10.05 11.60 3.29
CA VAL A 169 -9.66 12.22 4.56
C VAL A 169 -9.99 11.30 5.73
N GLY A 170 -11.21 10.69 5.75
CA GLY A 170 -11.61 9.72 6.75
C GLY A 170 -10.71 8.48 6.81
N ASN A 171 -10.26 7.95 5.67
CA ASN A 171 -9.30 6.85 5.62
C ASN A 171 -7.94 7.23 6.25
N TYR A 172 -7.51 8.47 6.06
CA TYR A 172 -6.30 9.00 6.69
C TYR A 172 -6.47 9.19 8.20
N GLU A 173 -7.67 9.58 8.65
CA GLU A 173 -7.96 9.61 10.09
C GLU A 173 -7.85 8.23 10.72
N ASN A 174 -8.29 7.16 10.02
CA ASN A 174 -8.17 5.78 10.49
C ASN A 174 -6.70 5.35 10.66
N TYR A 175 -5.78 5.84 9.82
CA TYR A 175 -4.35 5.60 10.02
C TYR A 175 -3.84 6.13 11.37
N LEU A 176 -4.36 7.27 11.82
CA LEU A 176 -4.01 7.82 13.14
C LEU A 176 -4.58 6.98 14.29
N ASP A 177 -5.68 6.24 14.09
CA ASP A 177 -6.25 5.37 15.12
C ASP A 177 -5.34 4.20 15.47
N GLU A 178 -4.53 3.71 14.52
CA GLU A 178 -3.59 2.61 14.73
C GLU A 178 -2.57 2.91 15.84
N ILE A 179 -2.19 4.18 16.02
CA ILE A 179 -1.20 4.60 17.02
C ILE A 179 -1.82 5.20 18.29
N ASN A 180 -3.10 4.92 18.56
CA ASN A 180 -3.74 5.40 19.79
C ASN A 180 -3.10 4.86 21.08
N ASP A 181 -2.45 3.70 21.01
CA ASP A 181 -1.63 3.12 22.09
C ASP A 181 -0.17 3.03 21.65
N GLU A 182 0.60 4.09 21.89
CA GLU A 182 2.03 4.11 21.57
C GLU A 182 2.82 3.00 22.30
N ASN A 183 2.30 2.43 23.41
CA ASN A 183 3.03 1.37 24.12
C ASN A 183 2.96 0.03 23.37
N ALA A 184 2.03 -0.12 22.42
CA ALA A 184 1.95 -1.31 21.58
C ALA A 184 3.09 -1.39 20.55
N PHE A 185 3.83 -0.29 20.34
CA PHE A 185 4.85 -0.17 19.31
C PHE A 185 6.25 0.02 19.87
N SER A 186 7.25 -0.46 19.11
CA SER A 186 8.64 -0.12 19.35
C SER A 186 8.92 1.34 18.95
N GLN A 187 10.05 1.89 19.40
CA GLN A 187 10.47 3.22 18.94
C GLN A 187 10.68 3.27 17.43
N ASN A 188 11.14 2.17 16.81
CA ASN A 188 11.29 2.07 15.36
C ASN A 188 9.93 2.10 14.66
N GLY A 189 8.93 1.38 15.18
CA GLY A 189 7.57 1.43 14.68
C GLY A 189 6.97 2.83 14.75
N LEU A 190 7.10 3.52 15.90
CA LEU A 190 6.63 4.89 16.05
C LEU A 190 7.33 5.86 15.08
N ASN A 191 8.62 5.69 14.84
CA ASN A 191 9.33 6.47 13.84
C ASN A 191 8.82 6.21 12.42
N ALA A 192 8.58 4.94 12.07
CA ALA A 192 8.04 4.56 10.76
C ALA A 192 6.61 5.10 10.54
N TYR A 193 5.76 5.13 11.58
CA TYR A 193 4.46 5.79 11.53
C TYR A 193 4.60 7.31 11.32
N ALA A 194 5.50 7.95 12.06
CA ALA A 194 5.75 9.38 11.94
C ALA A 194 6.18 9.77 10.52
N GLU A 195 7.03 8.97 9.88
CA GLU A 195 7.39 9.14 8.47
C GLU A 195 6.18 9.05 7.53
N GLY A 196 5.27 8.09 7.78
CA GLY A 196 4.02 7.95 7.03
C GLY A 196 3.12 9.17 7.18
N ILE A 197 2.94 9.67 8.41
CA ILE A 197 2.21 10.91 8.68
C ILE A 197 2.85 12.06 7.90
N ASP A 198 4.14 12.27 8.05
CA ASP A 198 4.85 13.38 7.41
C ASP A 198 4.73 13.39 5.89
N LYS A 199 4.86 12.24 5.26
CA LYS A 199 4.82 12.11 3.80
C LYS A 199 3.38 12.26 3.28
N TYR A 200 2.52 11.33 3.67
CA TYR A 200 1.24 11.15 2.99
C TYR A 200 0.20 12.20 3.38
N PHE A 201 0.18 12.64 4.64
CA PHE A 201 -0.74 13.71 5.04
C PHE A 201 -0.34 15.05 4.44
N SER A 202 0.96 15.31 4.28
CA SER A 202 1.44 16.51 3.57
C SER A 202 1.04 16.45 2.08
N GLU A 203 1.12 15.28 1.43
CA GLU A 203 0.68 15.08 0.06
C GLU A 203 -0.85 15.26 -0.08
N LEU A 204 -1.65 14.70 0.83
CA LEU A 204 -3.10 14.84 0.88
C LEU A 204 -3.52 16.31 0.95
N ILE A 205 -2.97 17.06 1.92
CA ILE A 205 -3.33 18.48 2.13
C ILE A 205 -2.88 19.32 0.92
N LYS A 206 -1.73 19.02 0.35
CA LYS A 206 -1.26 19.70 -0.87
C LYS A 206 -2.15 19.42 -2.08
N LEU A 207 -2.66 18.20 -2.21
CA LEU A 207 -3.50 17.79 -3.33
C LEU A 207 -4.91 18.36 -3.23
N TYR A 208 -5.45 18.45 -2.01
CA TYR A 208 -6.80 18.91 -1.73
C TYR A 208 -6.83 20.04 -0.67
N PRO A 209 -6.26 21.23 -0.97
CA PRO A 209 -6.12 22.29 0.02
C PRO A 209 -7.44 22.88 0.52
N ASP A 210 -8.54 22.66 -0.21
CA ASP A 210 -9.88 23.16 0.12
C ASP A 210 -10.78 22.11 0.79
N ALA A 211 -10.26 20.90 1.09
CA ALA A 211 -11.02 19.84 1.75
C ALA A 211 -11.36 20.21 3.22
N ASP A 212 -12.40 19.57 3.73
CA ASP A 212 -12.74 19.67 5.16
C ASP A 212 -11.83 18.79 6.00
N TYR A 213 -10.91 19.41 6.73
CA TYR A 213 -9.98 18.76 7.66
C TYR A 213 -10.37 18.96 9.14
N SER A 214 -11.59 19.40 9.43
CA SER A 214 -12.02 19.68 10.82
C SER A 214 -11.93 18.44 11.72
N GLY A 215 -12.36 17.27 11.21
CA GLY A 215 -12.23 15.98 11.90
C GLY A 215 -10.78 15.61 12.15
N LEU A 216 -9.96 15.65 11.11
CA LEU A 216 -8.53 15.35 11.19
C LEU A 216 -7.82 16.26 12.20
N LYS A 217 -8.10 17.56 12.16
CA LYS A 217 -7.55 18.55 13.11
C LYS A 217 -7.91 18.24 14.55
N THR A 218 -9.19 17.94 14.80
CA THR A 218 -9.69 17.53 16.11
C THR A 218 -8.97 16.28 16.61
N LYS A 219 -8.84 15.26 15.74
CA LYS A 219 -8.14 14.01 16.07
C LYS A 219 -6.67 14.25 16.42
N ILE A 220 -5.95 15.02 15.62
CA ILE A 220 -4.57 15.42 15.88
C ILE A 220 -4.45 16.12 17.25
N GLU A 221 -5.34 17.03 17.57
CA GLU A 221 -5.34 17.75 18.86
C GLU A 221 -5.58 16.83 20.05
N LEU A 222 -6.45 15.82 19.88
CA LEU A 222 -6.67 14.80 20.92
C LEU A 222 -5.45 13.90 21.09
N MET A 223 -4.82 13.50 20.01
CA MET A 223 -3.60 12.68 20.04
C MET A 223 -2.43 13.43 20.68
N LEU A 224 -2.21 14.69 20.35
CA LEU A 224 -1.14 15.51 20.93
C LEU A 224 -1.24 15.65 22.47
N LYS A 225 -2.44 15.54 23.05
CA LYS A 225 -2.62 15.52 24.51
C LYS A 225 -2.12 14.25 25.18
N LYS A 226 -1.97 13.15 24.43
CA LYS A 226 -1.61 11.83 24.94
C LYS A 226 -0.24 11.36 24.46
N ALA A 227 0.19 11.85 23.30
CA ALA A 227 1.42 11.43 22.64
C ALA A 227 2.65 11.67 23.53
N LYS A 228 3.55 10.70 23.56
CA LYS A 228 4.81 10.72 24.30
C LYS A 228 6.02 10.64 23.37
N SER A 229 5.83 9.99 22.21
CA SER A 229 6.89 9.84 21.21
C SER A 229 7.25 11.18 20.58
N PRO A 230 8.51 11.63 20.65
CA PRO A 230 8.93 12.87 20.01
C PRO A 230 8.71 12.90 18.49
N SER A 231 8.89 11.77 17.81
CA SER A 231 8.67 11.66 16.36
C SER A 231 7.19 11.88 16.02
N ILE A 232 6.28 11.21 16.74
CA ILE A 232 4.83 11.37 16.55
C ILE A 232 4.40 12.82 16.84
N ILE A 233 4.83 13.39 17.97
CA ILE A 233 4.50 14.79 18.35
C ILE A 233 4.98 15.76 17.26
N THR A 234 6.18 15.58 16.74
CA THR A 234 6.75 16.42 15.69
C THR A 234 5.91 16.35 14.41
N SER A 235 5.59 15.14 13.95
CA SER A 235 4.82 14.93 12.74
C SER A 235 3.38 15.45 12.87
N LEU A 236 2.71 15.18 13.98
CA LEU A 236 1.36 15.70 14.22
C LEU A 236 1.31 17.24 14.25
N ASN A 237 2.28 17.90 14.89
CA ASN A 237 2.37 19.37 14.89
C ASN A 237 2.65 19.92 13.49
N LYS A 238 3.50 19.26 12.70
CA LYS A 238 3.75 19.63 11.31
C LYS A 238 2.47 19.57 10.49
N ILE A 239 1.74 18.45 10.54
CA ILE A 239 0.48 18.29 9.78
C ILE A 239 -0.56 19.32 10.25
N LYS A 240 -0.71 19.52 11.57
CA LYS A 240 -1.61 20.54 12.11
C LYS A 240 -1.31 21.93 11.53
N SER A 241 -0.04 22.27 11.34
CA SER A 241 0.36 23.56 10.77
C SER A 241 0.09 23.69 9.27
N LEU A 242 -0.02 22.57 8.54
CA LEU A 242 -0.33 22.54 7.11
C LEU A 242 -1.83 22.61 6.80
N ILE A 243 -2.67 22.20 7.76
CA ILE A 243 -4.15 22.29 7.60
C ILE A 243 -4.54 23.78 7.49
N PRO A 244 -5.26 24.16 6.41
CA PRO A 244 -5.71 25.53 6.24
C PRO A 244 -6.56 26.01 7.42
N ALA A 245 -6.49 27.30 7.73
CA ALA A 245 -7.41 27.90 8.70
C ALA A 245 -8.85 27.79 8.16
N GLU A 246 -9.79 27.51 9.05
CA GLU A 246 -11.21 27.49 8.68
C GLU A 246 -11.58 28.81 7.98
N LYS A 247 -12.17 28.69 6.78
CA LYS A 247 -12.72 29.85 6.10
C LYS A 247 -13.89 30.35 6.99
N THR A 248 -13.69 31.45 7.69
CA THR A 248 -14.80 32.17 8.36
C THR A 248 -15.78 32.58 7.28
N VAL A 249 -16.94 31.94 7.24
CA VAL A 249 -18.09 32.29 6.39
C VAL A 249 -18.76 33.55 6.93
#